data_8f6e2da526047298554d47608d2145f8
#
_entry.id   8f6e2da526047298554d47608d2145f8
#
_cell.length_a   1.000
_cell.length_b   1.000
_cell.length_c   1.000
_cell.angle_alpha   90.00
_cell.angle_beta   90.00
_cell.angle_gamma   90.00
#
_symmetry.space_group_name_H-M   'P 1'
#
loop_
_entity.id
_entity.type
_entity.pdbx_description
1 polymer ?
#
loop_
_entity_poly.entity_id
_entity_poly.type
_entity_poly.pdbx_seq_one_letter_code
_entity_poly.pdbx_strand_id
1 'polypeptide(L)'
;MHRQLIRIACVICVMVGANQVMGQKADPAPAPAQPAARPARPTPPARDPNTAGFVKATELPDGTNPAADADGNFIIGPTHKKAAEMTVKEGVPKGTVHNLTMSSADSKIYPGIARDKGTFGTVDPADPSKLIVTTSRPTPYTRKVAVYVPKQYEAGTAAPFIVGADGPDGSLFVALDNLIAEKRVPVMIAISIGNGSGDAQGSQRGLEYDTMSGLYAEFVESEVLPLVEKECKVKLTKDPEGRATMGCSSGGSCAMIMAWYHPEWYHRVLTYSGTHVNQQWPKNAETPGGAWDFHERLIPNSPVKPLRIWMEVGDKDLLNPNLMRDNMHDWVLANERMAKVLAEKGYHYQFVFAKNAGHCDGGVKQQTLPEALEYVWRGYKGEGK
;
A
#
# COMPACT_ATOMS: atom_id res chain seq x y z
N MET A 1 13.61 -68.53 28.68
CA MET A 1 14.85 -69.26 28.49
C MET A 1 16.00 -68.33 28.35
N HIS A 2 16.91 -68.36 29.30
CA HIS A 2 18.17 -67.63 29.40
C HIS A 2 19.10 -67.86 28.21
N ARG A 3 19.93 -66.86 27.87
CA ARG A 3 21.39 -66.95 27.89
C ARG A 3 22.05 -65.58 27.69
N GLN A 4 22.73 -65.20 28.77
CA GLN A 4 23.86 -64.27 28.73
C GLN A 4 25.08 -64.93 28.13
N LEU A 5 26.07 -64.12 27.66
CA LEU A 5 27.53 -64.34 27.75
C LEU A 5 28.22 -63.13 27.10
N ILE A 6 28.86 -62.33 27.87
CA ILE A 6 30.22 -62.29 28.45
C ILE A 6 31.22 -61.55 27.55
N ARG A 7 31.82 -60.55 28.16
CA ARG A 7 32.90 -59.61 27.75
C ARG A 7 34.22 -60.34 27.43
N ILE A 8 35.00 -59.74 26.52
CA ILE A 8 36.47 -59.78 26.64
C ILE A 8 37.05 -58.40 26.28
N ALA A 9 37.78 -57.82 27.22
CA ALA A 9 38.58 -56.60 27.01
C ALA A 9 39.97 -57.02 26.55
N CYS A 10 40.52 -56.36 25.52
CA CYS A 10 41.92 -56.37 25.23
C CYS A 10 42.49 -54.96 25.36
N VAL A 11 43.27 -54.74 26.36
CA VAL A 11 44.13 -53.55 26.58
C VAL A 11 45.41 -53.78 25.80
N ILE A 12 45.70 -52.91 24.83
CA ILE A 12 47.04 -52.78 24.26
C ILE A 12 47.51 -51.37 24.56
N CYS A 13 48.50 -51.29 25.48
CA CYS A 13 49.32 -50.09 25.68
C CYS A 13 50.33 -49.96 24.56
N VAL A 14 50.25 -48.86 23.81
CA VAL A 14 51.38 -48.41 22.98
C VAL A 14 51.78 -47.01 23.43
N MET A 15 52.94 -46.94 24.05
CA MET A 15 53.61 -45.67 24.34
C MET A 15 54.22 -45.13 23.03
N VAL A 16 53.80 -43.93 22.61
CA VAL A 16 54.50 -43.15 21.58
C VAL A 16 54.74 -41.75 22.10
N GLY A 17 56.00 -41.36 21.94
CA GLY A 17 56.58 -40.17 22.54
C GLY A 17 55.93 -38.84 22.15
N ALA A 18 56.03 -37.93 23.07
CA ALA A 18 55.59 -36.54 22.91
C ALA A 18 56.57 -35.77 22.06
N ASN A 19 56.14 -35.41 20.83
CA ASN A 19 56.71 -34.27 20.12
C ASN A 19 55.77 -33.08 20.35
N GLN A 20 56.23 -32.11 21.13
CA GLN A 20 55.58 -30.81 21.25
C GLN A 20 55.75 -30.05 19.96
N VAL A 21 54.72 -30.02 19.14
CA VAL A 21 54.55 -29.02 18.09
C VAL A 21 53.89 -27.81 18.73
N MET A 22 54.67 -26.72 18.86
CA MET A 22 54.09 -25.42 19.24
C MET A 22 53.09 -25.00 18.18
N GLY A 23 51.81 -25.15 18.48
CA GLY A 23 50.71 -24.61 17.67
C GLY A 23 50.72 -23.09 17.77
N GLN A 24 51.07 -22.41 16.69
CA GLN A 24 50.75 -20.99 16.52
C GLN A 24 49.23 -20.85 16.65
N LYS A 25 48.78 -20.07 17.65
CA LYS A 25 47.37 -19.62 17.70
C LYS A 25 47.16 -18.78 16.46
N ALA A 26 46.28 -19.23 15.59
CA ALA A 26 45.74 -18.40 14.52
C ALA A 26 45.00 -17.20 15.16
N ASP A 27 45.32 -16.00 14.72
CA ASP A 27 44.58 -14.80 15.11
C ASP A 27 43.12 -14.97 14.75
N PRO A 28 42.20 -14.52 15.63
CA PRO A 28 40.78 -14.56 15.32
C PRO A 28 40.51 -13.74 14.05
N ALA A 29 39.74 -14.31 13.13
CA ALA A 29 39.30 -13.62 11.93
C ALA A 29 38.68 -12.26 12.30
N PRO A 30 38.97 -11.17 11.56
CA PRO A 30 38.38 -9.88 11.84
C PRO A 30 36.85 -9.98 11.82
N ALA A 31 36.21 -9.42 12.83
CA ALA A 31 34.76 -9.36 12.91
C ALA A 31 34.19 -8.70 11.63
N PRO A 32 33.07 -9.19 11.11
CA PRO A 32 32.47 -8.59 9.92
C PRO A 32 32.23 -7.10 10.18
N ALA A 33 32.72 -6.25 9.25
CA ALA A 33 32.55 -4.81 9.32
C ALA A 33 31.05 -4.49 9.50
N GLN A 34 30.71 -3.75 10.56
CA GLN A 34 29.35 -3.25 10.75
C GLN A 34 28.97 -2.44 9.51
N PRO A 35 27.75 -2.64 8.96
CA PRO A 35 27.27 -1.81 7.87
C PRO A 35 27.41 -0.35 8.25
N ALA A 36 28.01 0.46 7.39
CA ALA A 36 28.10 1.89 7.61
C ALA A 36 26.72 2.44 7.96
N ALA A 37 26.63 3.21 9.06
CA ALA A 37 25.37 3.83 9.47
C ALA A 37 24.81 4.61 8.29
N ARG A 38 23.55 4.36 7.94
CA ARG A 38 22.88 5.14 6.89
C ARG A 38 22.94 6.62 7.30
N PRO A 39 23.27 7.52 6.35
CA PRO A 39 23.26 8.94 6.64
C PRO A 39 21.90 9.32 7.23
N ALA A 40 21.91 10.15 8.28
CA ALA A 40 20.69 10.64 8.89
C ALA A 40 19.82 11.30 7.80
N ARG A 41 18.52 10.99 7.80
CA ARG A 41 17.58 11.62 6.86
C ARG A 41 17.58 13.13 7.14
N PRO A 42 17.56 13.98 6.09
CA PRO A 42 17.29 15.40 6.29
C PRO A 42 15.99 15.56 7.07
N THR A 43 15.98 16.43 8.08
CA THR A 43 14.72 16.78 8.76
C THR A 43 13.89 17.58 7.76
N PRO A 44 12.66 17.14 7.42
CA PRO A 44 11.80 17.91 6.55
C PRO A 44 11.58 19.32 7.13
N PRO A 45 11.41 20.34 6.29
CA PRO A 45 11.06 21.67 6.79
C PRO A 45 9.77 21.62 7.59
N ALA A 46 9.65 22.44 8.64
CA ALA A 46 8.41 22.56 9.40
C ALA A 46 7.26 22.92 8.45
N ARG A 47 6.18 22.13 8.48
CA ARG A 47 5.00 22.38 7.67
C ARG A 47 4.04 23.31 8.42
N ASP A 48 3.85 24.50 7.88
CA ASP A 48 2.84 25.45 8.32
C ASP A 48 1.86 25.78 7.17
N PRO A 49 0.79 26.50 7.40
CA PRO A 49 -0.22 26.80 6.37
C PRO A 49 0.30 27.45 5.09
N ASN A 50 1.44 28.12 5.14
CA ASN A 50 2.01 28.87 4.02
C ASN A 50 3.45 28.46 3.68
N THR A 51 3.84 27.23 4.00
CA THR A 51 5.20 26.74 3.70
C THR A 51 5.51 26.89 2.21
N ALA A 52 6.62 27.54 1.90
CA ALA A 52 7.04 27.79 0.52
C ALA A 52 7.23 26.46 -0.25
N GLY A 53 6.69 26.41 -1.47
CA GLY A 53 6.74 25.21 -2.32
C GLY A 53 5.66 24.16 -2.05
N PHE A 54 4.87 24.33 -0.98
CA PHE A 54 3.75 23.46 -0.62
C PHE A 54 2.41 24.15 -0.89
N VAL A 55 1.32 23.37 -0.95
CA VAL A 55 -0.02 23.95 -1.09
C VAL A 55 -0.39 24.77 0.14
N LYS A 56 -1.13 25.84 -0.06
CA LYS A 56 -1.74 26.56 1.06
C LYS A 56 -2.75 25.63 1.75
N ALA A 57 -2.67 25.51 3.07
CA ALA A 57 -3.49 24.58 3.84
C ALA A 57 -4.13 25.27 5.06
N THR A 58 -5.19 24.68 5.58
CA THR A 58 -5.82 25.08 6.86
C THR A 58 -5.25 24.22 7.97
N GLU A 59 -4.60 24.82 8.96
CA GLU A 59 -4.15 24.10 10.15
C GLU A 59 -5.32 23.92 11.12
N LEU A 60 -5.53 22.68 11.53
CA LEU A 60 -6.62 22.30 12.45
C LEU A 60 -6.09 22.19 13.89
N PRO A 61 -6.98 22.35 14.90
CA PRO A 61 -6.62 22.04 16.27
C PRO A 61 -6.11 20.60 16.43
N ASP A 62 -5.12 20.40 17.31
CA ASP A 62 -4.54 19.10 17.56
C ASP A 62 -5.58 18.05 17.94
N GLY A 63 -5.46 16.85 17.36
CA GLY A 63 -6.38 15.74 17.58
C GLY A 63 -7.74 15.87 16.88
N THR A 64 -7.89 16.81 15.91
CA THR A 64 -9.10 16.97 15.09
C THR A 64 -8.85 16.60 13.62
N ASN A 65 -9.92 16.23 12.91
CA ASN A 65 -9.93 15.92 11.48
C ASN A 65 -10.62 17.04 10.69
N PRO A 66 -10.33 17.17 9.38
CA PRO A 66 -11.16 18.00 8.51
C PRO A 66 -12.58 17.42 8.43
N ALA A 67 -13.57 18.30 8.23
CA ALA A 67 -14.94 17.87 8.03
C ALA A 67 -15.04 17.01 6.75
N ALA A 68 -15.84 15.94 6.82
CA ALA A 68 -16.02 15.00 5.70
C ALA A 68 -16.71 15.62 4.47
N ASP A 69 -17.22 16.84 4.59
CA ASP A 69 -17.82 17.60 3.49
C ASP A 69 -16.95 18.73 2.95
N ALA A 70 -15.72 18.89 3.45
CA ALA A 70 -14.79 19.93 3.05
C ALA A 70 -13.77 19.45 2.02
N ASP A 71 -13.72 20.10 0.86
CA ASP A 71 -12.64 19.96 -0.10
C ASP A 71 -11.45 20.85 0.31
N GLY A 72 -10.23 20.50 -0.09
CA GLY A 72 -9.03 21.34 0.08
C GLY A 72 -7.91 20.68 0.88
N ASN A 73 -7.02 21.51 1.41
CA ASN A 73 -5.79 21.08 2.06
C ASN A 73 -5.82 21.39 3.55
N PHE A 74 -5.49 20.41 4.36
CA PHE A 74 -5.56 20.48 5.82
C PHE A 74 -4.28 19.96 6.46
N ILE A 75 -3.89 20.58 7.58
CA ILE A 75 -2.80 20.09 8.43
C ILE A 75 -3.42 19.65 9.74
N ILE A 76 -3.24 18.39 10.10
CA ILE A 76 -3.63 17.84 11.40
C ILE A 76 -2.44 17.82 12.36
N GLY A 77 -2.73 18.00 13.65
CA GLY A 77 -1.72 18.10 14.70
C GLY A 77 -1.02 16.77 15.00
N PRO A 78 -0.02 16.78 15.91
CA PRO A 78 0.86 15.65 16.17
C PRO A 78 0.24 14.53 17.01
N THR A 79 -0.99 14.70 17.54
CA THR A 79 -1.67 13.71 18.38
C THR A 79 -2.71 12.94 17.59
N HIS A 80 -2.45 11.65 17.37
CA HIS A 80 -3.30 10.76 16.59
C HIS A 80 -4.09 9.85 17.51
N LYS A 81 -5.28 10.29 17.89
CA LYS A 81 -6.20 9.50 18.73
C LYS A 81 -7.05 8.59 17.88
N LYS A 82 -7.14 7.32 18.29
CA LYS A 82 -8.03 6.35 17.66
C LYS A 82 -9.47 6.83 17.72
N ALA A 83 -10.13 6.94 16.56
CA ALA A 83 -11.54 7.27 16.46
C ALA A 83 -12.40 6.15 17.09
N ALA A 84 -13.56 6.52 17.63
CA ALA A 84 -14.47 5.58 18.28
C ALA A 84 -14.96 4.48 17.32
N GLU A 85 -15.13 4.81 16.06
CA GLU A 85 -15.56 3.92 14.97
C GLU A 85 -14.52 2.85 14.62
N MET A 86 -13.27 3.07 15.00
CA MET A 86 -12.19 2.10 14.81
C MET A 86 -12.14 1.03 15.92
N THR A 87 -13.08 1.06 16.84
CA THR A 87 -13.19 0.11 17.95
C THR A 87 -14.45 -0.73 17.80
N VAL A 88 -14.33 -2.04 18.00
CA VAL A 88 -15.49 -2.93 18.01
C VAL A 88 -16.47 -2.48 19.10
N LYS A 89 -17.69 -2.12 18.72
CA LYS A 89 -18.76 -1.72 19.63
C LYS A 89 -19.70 -2.90 19.90
N GLU A 90 -20.09 -3.06 21.16
CA GLU A 90 -21.13 -4.02 21.52
C GLU A 90 -22.49 -3.58 20.97
N GLY A 91 -23.31 -4.55 20.51
CA GLY A 91 -24.62 -4.25 19.94
C GLY A 91 -24.61 -3.74 18.49
N VAL A 92 -23.46 -3.39 17.93
CA VAL A 92 -23.36 -3.04 16.50
C VAL A 92 -23.37 -4.33 15.66
N PRO A 93 -24.24 -4.41 14.62
CA PRO A 93 -24.27 -5.55 13.72
C PRO A 93 -22.93 -5.74 13.00
N LYS A 94 -22.35 -6.92 13.14
CA LYS A 94 -21.05 -7.25 12.51
C LYS A 94 -21.25 -7.93 11.17
N GLY A 95 -20.50 -7.50 10.17
CA GLY A 95 -20.40 -8.18 8.88
C GLY A 95 -19.70 -9.52 8.96
N THR A 96 -19.80 -10.29 7.90
CA THR A 96 -19.10 -11.56 7.73
C THR A 96 -17.85 -11.35 6.87
N VAL A 97 -16.71 -11.89 7.31
CA VAL A 97 -15.48 -11.88 6.53
C VAL A 97 -15.26 -13.24 5.88
N HIS A 98 -15.29 -13.28 4.57
CA HIS A 98 -14.94 -14.45 3.76
C HIS A 98 -13.45 -14.38 3.38
N ASN A 99 -12.72 -15.47 3.59
CA ASN A 99 -11.31 -15.54 3.21
C ASN A 99 -11.15 -16.45 2.00
N LEU A 100 -10.85 -15.85 0.87
CA LEU A 100 -10.64 -16.53 -0.40
C LEU A 100 -9.15 -16.63 -0.70
N THR A 101 -8.80 -17.57 -1.56
CA THR A 101 -7.42 -17.78 -2.02
C THR A 101 -7.42 -17.89 -3.54
N MET A 102 -6.48 -17.18 -4.18
CA MET A 102 -6.26 -17.22 -5.63
C MET A 102 -4.84 -17.71 -5.91
N SER A 103 -4.72 -18.70 -6.78
CA SER A 103 -3.42 -19.12 -7.32
C SER A 103 -3.03 -18.23 -8.51
N SER A 104 -1.83 -17.72 -8.54
CA SER A 104 -1.33 -16.96 -9.69
C SER A 104 -1.19 -17.83 -10.96
N ALA A 105 -1.11 -19.16 -10.81
CA ALA A 105 -1.10 -20.08 -11.95
C ALA A 105 -2.40 -20.07 -12.76
N ASP A 106 -3.51 -19.66 -12.12
CA ASP A 106 -4.82 -19.51 -12.76
C ASP A 106 -5.07 -18.11 -13.30
N SER A 107 -4.20 -17.15 -12.98
CA SER A 107 -4.30 -15.76 -13.45
C SER A 107 -3.76 -15.63 -14.87
N LYS A 108 -4.54 -14.97 -15.72
CA LYS A 108 -4.11 -14.61 -17.09
C LYS A 108 -3.26 -13.34 -17.11
N ILE A 109 -3.45 -12.48 -16.11
CA ILE A 109 -2.80 -11.16 -16.04
C ILE A 109 -1.53 -11.21 -15.19
N TYR A 110 -1.58 -11.86 -14.03
CA TYR A 110 -0.47 -11.92 -13.08
C TYR A 110 -0.04 -13.36 -12.73
N PRO A 111 0.63 -14.06 -13.65
CA PRO A 111 1.08 -15.45 -13.40
C PRO A 111 2.16 -15.54 -12.33
N GLY A 112 2.77 -14.41 -11.96
CA GLY A 112 3.72 -14.31 -10.87
C GLY A 112 5.17 -14.11 -11.29
N ILE A 113 5.82 -13.17 -10.64
CA ILE A 113 7.26 -12.91 -10.75
C ILE A 113 7.89 -12.72 -9.37
N ALA A 114 9.18 -12.94 -9.30
CA ALA A 114 10.01 -12.51 -8.18
C ALA A 114 11.30 -11.88 -8.70
N ARG A 115 11.76 -10.83 -8.00
CA ARG A 115 13.02 -10.17 -8.28
C ARG A 115 14.19 -11.13 -8.04
N ASP A 116 15.18 -11.10 -8.92
CA ASP A 116 16.42 -11.84 -8.73
C ASP A 116 17.25 -11.24 -7.59
N LYS A 117 17.85 -12.11 -6.78
CA LYS A 117 18.68 -11.66 -5.66
C LYS A 117 19.87 -10.85 -6.15
N GLY A 118 20.19 -9.77 -5.45
CA GLY A 118 21.36 -8.93 -5.72
C GLY A 118 21.26 -8.02 -6.94
N THR A 119 20.07 -7.93 -7.58
CA THR A 119 19.90 -7.10 -8.79
C THR A 119 19.32 -5.72 -8.51
N PHE A 120 18.73 -5.49 -7.34
CA PHE A 120 18.15 -4.20 -6.98
C PHE A 120 19.23 -3.19 -6.59
N GLY A 121 19.16 -1.99 -7.19
CA GLY A 121 20.08 -0.91 -6.86
C GLY A 121 21.47 -1.05 -7.49
N THR A 122 21.62 -1.86 -8.53
CA THR A 122 22.87 -1.93 -9.32
C THR A 122 23.07 -0.61 -10.08
N VAL A 123 24.31 -0.10 -10.10
CA VAL A 123 24.64 1.10 -10.89
C VAL A 123 24.46 0.81 -12.38
N ASP A 124 23.81 1.72 -13.09
CA ASP A 124 23.67 1.62 -14.55
C ASP A 124 25.05 1.81 -15.21
N PRO A 125 25.57 0.81 -15.94
CA PRO A 125 26.87 0.95 -16.60
C PRO A 125 26.88 2.01 -17.71
N ALA A 126 25.73 2.35 -18.29
CA ALA A 126 25.60 3.39 -19.30
C ALA A 126 25.45 4.79 -18.70
N ASP A 127 24.95 4.88 -17.46
CA ASP A 127 24.79 6.14 -16.74
C ASP A 127 25.02 5.90 -15.23
N PRO A 128 26.27 6.07 -14.74
CA PRO A 128 26.58 5.83 -13.34
C PRO A 128 25.83 6.72 -12.33
N SER A 129 25.17 7.76 -12.79
CA SER A 129 24.28 8.58 -11.94
C SER A 129 22.95 7.88 -11.64
N LYS A 130 22.59 6.82 -12.35
CA LYS A 130 21.35 6.06 -12.22
C LYS A 130 21.57 4.68 -11.64
N LEU A 131 20.51 4.15 -11.05
CA LEU A 131 20.41 2.75 -10.65
C LEU A 131 19.46 2.02 -11.58
N ILE A 132 19.83 0.77 -11.91
CA ILE A 132 18.93 -0.13 -12.63
C ILE A 132 18.32 -1.13 -11.67
N VAL A 133 17.07 -1.47 -11.98
CA VAL A 133 16.40 -2.63 -11.41
C VAL A 133 16.38 -3.69 -12.49
N THR A 134 17.09 -4.75 -12.26
CA THR A 134 17.54 -5.56 -13.38
C THR A 134 16.57 -6.66 -13.73
N THR A 135 16.52 -7.74 -13.01
CA THR A 135 15.83 -8.91 -13.53
C THR A 135 14.82 -9.48 -12.56
N SER A 136 13.79 -10.05 -13.13
CA SER A 136 12.80 -10.86 -12.44
C SER A 136 12.66 -12.18 -13.15
N ARG A 137 12.28 -13.22 -12.41
CA ARG A 137 12.01 -14.55 -12.94
C ARG A 137 10.56 -14.92 -12.67
N PRO A 138 9.95 -15.77 -13.49
CA PRO A 138 8.66 -16.36 -13.20
C PRO A 138 8.66 -17.04 -11.83
N THR A 139 7.71 -16.71 -10.98
CA THR A 139 7.58 -17.26 -9.64
C THR A 139 6.10 -17.29 -9.27
N PRO A 140 5.43 -18.43 -9.39
CA PRO A 140 4.04 -18.55 -8.97
C PRO A 140 3.87 -18.24 -7.48
N TYR A 141 2.72 -17.70 -7.12
CA TYR A 141 2.38 -17.37 -5.74
C TYR A 141 0.89 -17.60 -5.48
N THR A 142 0.52 -17.50 -4.22
CA THR A 142 -0.87 -17.57 -3.79
C THR A 142 -1.22 -16.27 -3.08
N ARG A 143 -2.34 -15.63 -3.49
CA ARG A 143 -2.83 -14.43 -2.82
C ARG A 143 -4.07 -14.72 -1.99
N LYS A 144 -4.23 -13.99 -0.90
CA LYS A 144 -5.43 -13.97 -0.09
C LYS A 144 -6.31 -12.81 -0.52
N VAL A 145 -7.62 -13.05 -0.53
CA VAL A 145 -8.64 -12.02 -0.74
C VAL A 145 -9.63 -12.13 0.42
N ALA A 146 -9.65 -11.13 1.29
CA ALA A 146 -10.62 -11.04 2.37
C ALA A 146 -11.80 -10.17 1.93
N VAL A 147 -12.99 -10.73 1.99
CA VAL A 147 -14.22 -10.04 1.56
C VAL A 147 -15.12 -9.83 2.77
N TYR A 148 -15.30 -8.57 3.15
CA TYR A 148 -16.26 -8.18 4.18
C TYR A 148 -17.62 -7.93 3.54
N VAL A 149 -18.63 -8.65 4.01
CA VAL A 149 -20.03 -8.47 3.63
C VAL A 149 -20.80 -7.96 4.85
N PRO A 150 -21.32 -6.72 4.84
CA PRO A 150 -22.00 -6.17 6.00
C PRO A 150 -23.28 -6.93 6.32
N LYS A 151 -23.65 -6.96 7.60
CA LYS A 151 -24.86 -7.65 8.06
C LYS A 151 -26.15 -7.11 7.41
N GLN A 152 -26.12 -5.83 7.00
CA GLN A 152 -27.22 -5.13 6.36
C GLN A 152 -27.34 -5.39 4.86
N TYR A 153 -26.41 -6.16 4.28
CA TYR A 153 -26.50 -6.51 2.86
C TYR A 153 -27.73 -7.37 2.59
N GLU A 154 -28.52 -6.96 1.60
CA GLU A 154 -29.68 -7.69 1.12
C GLU A 154 -29.31 -8.53 -0.12
N ALA A 155 -29.45 -9.83 -0.02
CA ALA A 155 -29.07 -10.74 -1.10
C ALA A 155 -29.76 -10.40 -2.43
N GLY A 156 -28.99 -10.35 -3.50
CA GLY A 156 -29.46 -10.02 -4.85
C GLY A 156 -29.47 -8.53 -5.18
N THR A 157 -29.28 -7.63 -4.19
CA THR A 157 -29.09 -6.21 -4.48
C THR A 157 -27.66 -5.93 -4.94
N ALA A 158 -27.50 -5.02 -5.92
CA ALA A 158 -26.21 -4.57 -6.38
C ALA A 158 -25.58 -3.65 -5.31
N ALA A 159 -24.55 -4.16 -4.60
CA ALA A 159 -23.89 -3.43 -3.54
C ALA A 159 -22.78 -2.52 -4.07
N PRO A 160 -22.62 -1.29 -3.58
CA PRO A 160 -21.40 -0.54 -3.73
C PRO A 160 -20.26 -1.26 -3.03
N PHE A 161 -19.01 -0.98 -3.44
CA PHE A 161 -17.86 -1.66 -2.86
C PHE A 161 -16.58 -0.82 -2.87
N ILE A 162 -15.67 -1.18 -1.99
CA ILE A 162 -14.31 -0.63 -1.93
C ILE A 162 -13.28 -1.74 -2.11
N VAL A 163 -12.33 -1.53 -3.02
CA VAL A 163 -11.18 -2.42 -3.25
C VAL A 163 -9.99 -1.88 -2.48
N GLY A 164 -9.47 -2.66 -1.53
CA GLY A 164 -8.28 -2.33 -0.73
C GLY A 164 -7.06 -3.13 -1.18
N ALA A 165 -5.94 -2.47 -1.38
CA ALA A 165 -4.64 -3.09 -1.61
C ALA A 165 -3.99 -3.60 -0.30
N ASP A 166 -3.03 -4.52 -0.41
CA ASP A 166 -2.24 -5.08 0.70
C ASP A 166 -3.08 -5.75 1.81
N GLY A 167 -4.19 -6.38 1.44
CA GLY A 167 -5.10 -7.03 2.38
C GLY A 167 -4.51 -8.23 3.14
N PRO A 168 -5.21 -8.67 4.20
CA PRO A 168 -6.50 -8.20 4.70
C PRO A 168 -6.42 -6.93 5.56
N ASP A 169 -7.43 -6.06 5.51
CA ASP A 169 -7.53 -4.86 6.33
C ASP A 169 -8.66 -4.93 7.36
N GLY A 170 -8.38 -5.55 8.50
CA GLY A 170 -9.36 -5.71 9.58
C GLY A 170 -9.81 -4.39 10.22
N SER A 171 -9.01 -3.33 10.15
CA SER A 171 -9.39 -2.01 10.68
C SER A 171 -10.47 -1.34 9.83
N LEU A 172 -10.41 -1.51 8.51
CA LEU A 172 -11.48 -1.10 7.60
C LEU A 172 -12.80 -1.82 7.92
N PHE A 173 -12.76 -3.13 8.18
CA PHE A 173 -13.98 -3.89 8.47
C PHE A 173 -14.67 -3.43 9.75
N VAL A 174 -13.89 -3.14 10.80
CA VAL A 174 -14.41 -2.58 12.06
C VAL A 174 -15.02 -1.20 11.85
N ALA A 175 -14.35 -0.34 11.09
CA ALA A 175 -14.89 0.98 10.74
C ALA A 175 -16.22 0.86 9.98
N LEU A 176 -16.31 -0.05 9.02
CA LEU A 176 -17.53 -0.26 8.23
C LEU A 176 -18.70 -0.79 9.07
N ASP A 177 -18.46 -1.72 10.02
CA ASP A 177 -19.50 -2.15 10.94
C ASP A 177 -20.19 -0.96 11.62
N ASN A 178 -19.37 -0.04 12.18
CA ASN A 178 -19.86 1.12 12.91
C ASN A 178 -20.49 2.17 11.98
N LEU A 179 -19.80 2.56 10.91
CA LEU A 179 -20.26 3.62 10.01
C LEU A 179 -21.52 3.23 9.24
N ILE A 180 -21.67 1.97 8.84
CA ILE A 180 -22.89 1.47 8.19
C ILE A 180 -24.06 1.46 9.18
N ALA A 181 -23.82 1.02 10.42
CA ALA A 181 -24.87 1.05 11.47
C ALA A 181 -25.32 2.48 11.79
N GLU A 182 -24.41 3.44 11.77
CA GLU A 182 -24.66 4.87 11.97
C GLU A 182 -25.21 5.57 10.70
N LYS A 183 -25.30 4.86 9.56
CA LYS A 183 -25.75 5.39 8.26
C LYS A 183 -24.87 6.54 7.73
N ARG A 184 -23.60 6.58 8.09
CA ARG A 184 -22.64 7.58 7.64
C ARG A 184 -22.01 7.21 6.31
N VAL A 185 -21.98 5.91 5.98
CA VAL A 185 -21.58 5.39 4.67
C VAL A 185 -22.63 4.43 4.14
N PRO A 186 -22.68 4.14 2.84
CA PRO A 186 -23.63 3.17 2.29
C PRO A 186 -23.37 1.75 2.80
N VAL A 187 -24.37 0.89 2.73
CA VAL A 187 -24.21 -0.55 2.94
C VAL A 187 -23.33 -1.09 1.79
N MET A 188 -22.03 -1.24 2.05
CA MET A 188 -21.04 -1.58 1.05
C MET A 188 -20.22 -2.83 1.39
N ILE A 189 -19.72 -3.49 0.38
CA ILE A 189 -18.79 -4.61 0.49
C ILE A 189 -17.36 -4.08 0.47
N ALA A 190 -16.46 -4.63 1.31
CA ALA A 190 -15.03 -4.35 1.20
C ALA A 190 -14.27 -5.59 0.70
N ILE A 191 -13.44 -5.39 -0.32
CA ILE A 191 -12.66 -6.44 -0.98
C ILE A 191 -11.19 -6.12 -0.75
N SER A 192 -10.56 -6.78 0.21
CA SER A 192 -9.20 -6.51 0.64
C SER A 192 -8.24 -7.54 0.02
N ILE A 193 -7.48 -7.12 -0.97
CA ILE A 193 -6.69 -8.00 -1.84
C ILE A 193 -5.23 -8.01 -1.38
N GLY A 194 -4.70 -9.18 -1.03
CA GLY A 194 -3.28 -9.39 -0.79
C GLY A 194 -2.45 -9.22 -2.07
N ASN A 195 -1.25 -8.68 -1.95
CA ASN A 195 -0.32 -8.58 -3.08
C ASN A 195 0.38 -9.92 -3.39
N GLY A 196 1.13 -9.94 -4.50
CA GLY A 196 1.92 -11.09 -4.92
C GLY A 196 3.30 -11.21 -4.26
N SER A 197 3.51 -10.53 -3.14
CA SER A 197 4.74 -10.45 -2.35
C SER A 197 5.87 -9.58 -2.95
N GLY A 198 6.90 -9.33 -2.13
CA GLY A 198 7.99 -8.40 -2.44
C GLY A 198 7.59 -6.95 -2.27
N ASP A 199 8.50 -6.07 -2.61
CA ASP A 199 8.29 -4.62 -2.58
C ASP A 199 9.12 -3.93 -3.64
N ALA A 200 8.64 -2.76 -4.11
CA ALA A 200 9.26 -1.93 -5.15
C ALA A 200 9.57 -2.68 -6.48
N GLN A 201 10.41 -2.07 -7.29
CA GLN A 201 10.69 -2.52 -8.65
C GLN A 201 11.17 -3.96 -8.74
N GLY A 202 10.72 -4.69 -9.74
CA GLY A 202 11.08 -6.07 -10.02
C GLY A 202 10.37 -7.11 -9.15
N SER A 203 9.64 -6.71 -8.13
CA SER A 203 8.77 -7.58 -7.34
C SER A 203 7.38 -7.71 -7.95
N GLN A 204 6.63 -8.73 -7.56
CA GLN A 204 5.24 -8.89 -7.99
C GLN A 204 4.37 -7.72 -7.51
N ARG A 205 4.55 -7.28 -6.24
CA ARG A 205 3.82 -6.12 -5.71
C ARG A 205 4.14 -4.85 -6.48
N GLY A 206 5.40 -4.61 -6.83
CA GLY A 206 5.80 -3.46 -7.66
C GLY A 206 5.18 -3.52 -9.06
N LEU A 207 5.16 -4.70 -9.69
CA LEU A 207 4.50 -4.90 -10.98
C LEU A 207 3.00 -4.61 -10.91
N GLU A 208 2.32 -5.08 -9.85
CA GLU A 208 0.88 -4.89 -9.66
C GLU A 208 0.52 -3.43 -9.40
N TYR A 209 1.26 -2.75 -8.52
CA TYR A 209 0.84 -1.50 -7.92
C TYR A 209 1.51 -0.25 -8.48
N ASP A 210 2.76 -0.37 -8.93
CA ASP A 210 3.54 0.79 -9.38
C ASP A 210 3.61 0.90 -10.92
N THR A 211 3.01 -0.04 -11.66
CA THR A 211 2.92 0.03 -13.13
C THR A 211 1.85 1.03 -13.55
N MET A 212 2.25 2.02 -14.34
CA MET A 212 1.36 3.07 -14.85
C MET A 212 0.52 2.54 -16.02
N SER A 213 -0.50 1.74 -15.69
CA SER A 213 -1.45 1.14 -16.67
C SER A 213 -2.77 0.73 -16.00
N GLY A 214 -3.80 0.44 -16.81
CA GLY A 214 -5.08 -0.10 -16.33
C GLY A 214 -5.05 -1.55 -15.88
N LEU A 215 -3.93 -2.24 -16.05
CA LEU A 215 -3.86 -3.70 -15.94
C LEU A 215 -4.28 -4.27 -14.58
N TYR A 216 -3.99 -3.56 -13.48
CA TYR A 216 -4.43 -4.02 -12.16
C TYR A 216 -5.96 -3.87 -11.98
N ALA A 217 -6.55 -2.80 -12.51
CA ALA A 217 -8.00 -2.66 -12.52
C ALA A 217 -8.67 -3.75 -13.39
N GLU A 218 -8.09 -4.08 -14.54
CA GLU A 218 -8.55 -5.16 -15.41
C GLU A 218 -8.45 -6.54 -14.72
N PHE A 219 -7.36 -6.78 -13.98
CA PHE A 219 -7.23 -7.98 -13.13
C PHE A 219 -8.33 -8.05 -12.08
N VAL A 220 -8.60 -6.96 -11.39
CA VAL A 220 -9.67 -6.90 -10.39
C VAL A 220 -11.03 -7.17 -11.05
N GLU A 221 -11.34 -6.49 -12.15
CA GLU A 221 -12.63 -6.63 -12.83
C GLU A 221 -12.85 -8.03 -13.43
N SER A 222 -11.82 -8.62 -14.04
CA SER A 222 -11.97 -9.89 -14.78
C SER A 222 -11.72 -11.15 -13.96
N GLU A 223 -10.91 -11.07 -12.89
CA GLU A 223 -10.52 -12.26 -12.14
C GLU A 223 -10.99 -12.21 -10.66
N VAL A 224 -10.91 -11.05 -9.99
CA VAL A 224 -11.24 -10.96 -8.56
C VAL A 224 -12.74 -10.80 -8.35
N LEU A 225 -13.39 -9.82 -8.99
CA LEU A 225 -14.82 -9.54 -8.74
C LEU A 225 -15.72 -10.74 -9.09
N PRO A 226 -15.54 -11.47 -10.20
CA PRO A 226 -16.33 -12.67 -10.47
C PRO A 226 -16.16 -13.77 -9.42
N LEU A 227 -14.93 -13.94 -8.89
CA LEU A 227 -14.68 -14.87 -7.80
C LEU A 227 -15.43 -14.46 -6.53
N VAL A 228 -15.37 -13.16 -6.18
CA VAL A 228 -16.07 -12.61 -5.02
C VAL A 228 -17.57 -12.80 -5.13
N GLU A 229 -18.19 -12.45 -6.25
CA GLU A 229 -19.63 -12.62 -6.46
C GLU A 229 -20.06 -14.08 -6.31
N LYS A 230 -19.29 -14.99 -6.90
CA LYS A 230 -19.58 -16.44 -6.86
C LYS A 230 -19.44 -17.01 -5.45
N GLU A 231 -18.30 -16.79 -4.81
CA GLU A 231 -17.96 -17.46 -3.53
C GLU A 231 -18.69 -16.82 -2.33
N CYS A 232 -18.90 -15.50 -2.35
CA CYS A 232 -19.60 -14.78 -1.28
C CYS A 232 -21.12 -14.68 -1.53
N LYS A 233 -21.59 -15.08 -2.71
CA LYS A 233 -23.02 -15.00 -3.13
C LYS A 233 -23.56 -13.56 -3.02
N VAL A 234 -22.77 -12.62 -3.48
CA VAL A 234 -23.12 -11.20 -3.51
C VAL A 234 -23.23 -10.74 -4.95
N LYS A 235 -23.88 -9.58 -5.15
CA LYS A 235 -23.92 -8.87 -6.41
C LYS A 235 -23.24 -7.51 -6.24
N LEU A 236 -22.30 -7.17 -7.10
CA LEU A 236 -21.56 -5.92 -7.05
C LEU A 236 -22.11 -4.92 -8.07
N THR A 237 -22.17 -3.64 -7.71
CA THR A 237 -22.65 -2.60 -8.64
C THR A 237 -21.72 -2.46 -9.84
N LYS A 238 -22.28 -2.08 -10.98
CA LYS A 238 -21.55 -1.65 -12.19
C LYS A 238 -21.47 -0.13 -12.30
N ASP A 239 -22.17 0.61 -11.45
CA ASP A 239 -22.10 2.07 -11.38
C ASP A 239 -20.73 2.52 -10.81
N PRO A 240 -19.92 3.28 -11.58
CA PRO A 240 -18.62 3.76 -11.09
C PRO A 240 -18.72 4.66 -9.86
N GLU A 241 -19.86 5.34 -9.64
CA GLU A 241 -20.12 6.09 -8.40
C GLU A 241 -20.26 5.17 -7.17
N GLY A 242 -20.58 3.91 -7.36
CA GLY A 242 -20.64 2.90 -6.31
C GLY A 242 -19.34 2.13 -6.09
N ARG A 243 -18.22 2.55 -6.67
CA ARG A 243 -16.95 1.83 -6.65
C ARG A 243 -15.82 2.71 -6.16
N ALA A 244 -15.12 2.24 -5.13
CA ALA A 244 -13.97 2.92 -4.53
C ALA A 244 -12.73 2.03 -4.55
N THR A 245 -11.58 2.69 -4.55
CA THR A 245 -10.24 2.08 -4.40
C THR A 245 -9.53 2.68 -3.21
N MET A 246 -8.77 1.88 -2.45
CA MET A 246 -7.96 2.40 -1.36
C MET A 246 -6.64 1.64 -1.18
N GLY A 247 -5.68 2.33 -0.59
CA GLY A 247 -4.43 1.69 -0.19
C GLY A 247 -3.46 2.62 0.49
N CYS A 248 -2.32 2.05 0.87
CA CYS A 248 -1.20 2.78 1.43
C CYS A 248 0.07 2.51 0.63
N SER A 249 0.99 3.50 0.56
CA SER A 249 2.26 3.34 -0.16
C SER A 249 2.01 3.04 -1.66
N SER A 250 2.66 2.02 -2.21
CA SER A 250 2.37 1.51 -3.56
C SER A 250 0.89 1.11 -3.72
N GLY A 251 0.24 0.61 -2.65
CA GLY A 251 -1.21 0.39 -2.67
C GLY A 251 -2.03 1.67 -2.83
N GLY A 252 -1.54 2.80 -2.30
CA GLY A 252 -2.14 4.13 -2.48
C GLY A 252 -1.99 4.64 -3.91
N SER A 253 -0.80 4.51 -4.52
CA SER A 253 -0.64 4.82 -5.95
C SER A 253 -1.47 3.89 -6.82
N CYS A 254 -1.53 2.59 -6.51
CA CYS A 254 -2.38 1.62 -7.20
C CYS A 254 -3.86 2.06 -7.19
N ALA A 255 -4.37 2.50 -6.04
CA ALA A 255 -5.74 3.01 -5.93
C ALA A 255 -5.99 4.19 -6.90
N MET A 256 -5.04 5.13 -7.00
CA MET A 256 -5.11 6.25 -7.94
C MET A 256 -4.95 5.78 -9.40
N ILE A 257 -4.02 4.87 -9.68
CA ILE A 257 -3.76 4.32 -11.02
C ILE A 257 -5.01 3.60 -11.55
N MET A 258 -5.66 2.76 -10.74
CA MET A 258 -6.90 2.08 -11.12
C MET A 258 -7.97 3.06 -11.61
N ALA A 259 -8.27 4.08 -10.79
CA ALA A 259 -9.29 5.08 -11.12
C ALA A 259 -8.86 6.01 -12.26
N TRP A 260 -7.58 6.28 -12.41
CA TRP A 260 -7.05 7.13 -13.48
C TRP A 260 -7.18 6.48 -14.84
N TYR A 261 -6.81 5.19 -14.96
CA TYR A 261 -6.85 4.48 -16.25
C TYR A 261 -8.23 3.92 -16.57
N HIS A 262 -9.07 3.67 -15.55
CA HIS A 262 -10.44 3.18 -15.70
C HIS A 262 -11.45 4.06 -14.94
N PRO A 263 -11.58 5.34 -15.33
CA PRO A 263 -12.58 6.22 -14.72
C PRO A 263 -14.02 5.79 -15.01
N GLU A 264 -14.23 4.95 -16.01
CA GLU A 264 -15.53 4.32 -16.28
C GLU A 264 -15.89 3.21 -15.28
N TRP A 265 -14.94 2.79 -14.44
CA TRP A 265 -15.16 1.77 -13.41
C TRP A 265 -15.07 2.30 -12.00
N TYR A 266 -14.20 3.29 -11.72
CA TYR A 266 -13.94 3.78 -10.36
C TYR A 266 -13.92 5.31 -10.30
N HIS A 267 -14.75 5.88 -9.44
CA HIS A 267 -14.80 7.33 -9.24
C HIS A 267 -14.27 7.78 -7.88
N ARG A 268 -13.96 6.86 -6.95
CA ARG A 268 -13.62 7.17 -5.56
C ARG A 268 -12.29 6.59 -5.18
N VAL A 269 -11.39 7.45 -4.66
CA VAL A 269 -10.00 7.10 -4.36
C VAL A 269 -9.65 7.53 -2.94
N LEU A 270 -9.03 6.63 -2.15
CA LEU A 270 -8.54 6.90 -0.81
C LEU A 270 -7.10 6.42 -0.70
N THR A 271 -6.16 7.34 -0.42
CA THR A 271 -4.73 7.02 -0.36
C THR A 271 -4.09 7.50 0.93
N TYR A 272 -3.33 6.63 1.58
CA TYR A 272 -2.42 6.96 2.67
C TYR A 272 -0.98 6.86 2.16
N SER A 273 -0.16 7.90 2.39
CA SER A 273 1.25 7.89 1.97
C SER A 273 1.45 7.41 0.53
N GLY A 274 0.59 7.87 -0.41
CA GLY A 274 0.58 7.36 -1.78
C GLY A 274 1.95 7.47 -2.45
N THR A 275 2.41 6.37 -3.07
CA THR A 275 3.69 6.31 -3.79
C THR A 275 3.58 7.05 -5.12
N HIS A 276 3.37 8.36 -5.08
CA HIS A 276 3.36 9.24 -6.26
C HIS A 276 4.77 9.63 -6.70
N VAL A 277 5.72 8.69 -6.55
CA VAL A 277 7.14 8.81 -6.86
C VAL A 277 7.53 7.89 -8.02
N ASN A 278 8.76 8.00 -8.52
CA ASN A 278 9.25 7.16 -9.62
C ASN A 278 9.64 5.75 -9.16
N GLN A 279 8.65 4.86 -9.04
CA GLN A 279 8.86 3.48 -8.60
C GLN A 279 8.41 2.44 -9.64
N GLN A 280 7.99 2.89 -10.82
CA GLN A 280 7.48 2.04 -11.88
C GLN A 280 8.51 1.01 -12.37
N TRP A 281 8.03 -0.21 -12.59
CA TRP A 281 8.77 -1.27 -13.26
C TRP A 281 7.79 -2.28 -13.92
N PRO A 282 8.02 -2.72 -15.16
CA PRO A 282 9.05 -2.24 -16.09
C PRO A 282 8.87 -0.76 -16.45
N LYS A 283 9.97 -0.14 -16.91
CA LYS A 283 9.91 1.27 -17.37
C LYS A 283 8.98 1.40 -18.57
N ASN A 284 8.22 2.48 -18.59
CA ASN A 284 7.33 2.83 -19.69
C ASN A 284 7.74 4.20 -20.25
N ALA A 285 7.94 4.28 -21.56
CA ALA A 285 8.34 5.51 -22.24
C ALA A 285 7.27 6.61 -22.18
N GLU A 286 5.99 6.23 -22.07
CA GLU A 286 4.88 7.17 -21.93
C GLU A 286 4.80 7.81 -20.54
N THR A 287 5.30 7.10 -19.53
CA THR A 287 5.35 7.56 -18.13
C THR A 287 6.75 7.33 -17.54
N PRO A 288 7.80 8.02 -18.06
CA PRO A 288 9.18 7.77 -17.67
C PRO A 288 9.47 8.05 -16.19
N GLY A 289 8.68 8.93 -15.56
CA GLY A 289 8.70 9.23 -14.13
C GLY A 289 7.78 8.34 -13.28
N GLY A 290 7.15 7.29 -13.87
CA GLY A 290 6.19 6.46 -13.13
C GLY A 290 5.05 7.32 -12.56
N ALA A 291 4.66 7.06 -11.30
CA ALA A 291 3.57 7.81 -10.66
C ALA A 291 3.92 9.29 -10.33
N TRP A 292 5.21 9.68 -10.38
CA TRP A 292 5.60 11.09 -10.35
C TRP A 292 5.00 11.88 -11.50
N ASP A 293 4.80 11.24 -12.65
CA ASP A 293 4.18 11.85 -13.82
C ASP A 293 2.73 12.29 -13.62
N PHE A 294 2.04 11.81 -12.58
CA PHE A 294 0.70 12.29 -12.27
C PHE A 294 0.68 13.80 -12.10
N HIS A 295 1.53 14.33 -11.24
CA HIS A 295 1.55 15.76 -10.95
C HIS A 295 2.38 16.58 -11.95
N GLU A 296 3.34 15.99 -12.66
CA GLU A 296 4.13 16.72 -13.63
C GLU A 296 3.47 16.81 -15.01
N ARG A 297 2.75 15.79 -15.43
CA ARG A 297 2.28 15.68 -16.82
C ARG A 297 0.85 15.20 -16.97
N LEU A 298 0.46 14.12 -16.31
CA LEU A 298 -0.79 13.44 -16.60
C LEU A 298 -2.00 14.29 -16.21
N ILE A 299 -2.07 14.72 -14.95
CA ILE A 299 -3.17 15.54 -14.46
C ILE A 299 -3.20 16.91 -15.17
N PRO A 300 -2.07 17.66 -15.27
CA PRO A 300 -2.06 18.96 -15.93
C PRO A 300 -2.54 18.89 -17.38
N ASN A 301 -2.16 17.87 -18.13
CA ASN A 301 -2.41 17.78 -19.59
C ASN A 301 -3.67 16.98 -19.96
N SER A 302 -4.41 16.44 -18.98
CA SER A 302 -5.63 15.68 -19.25
C SER A 302 -6.90 16.48 -18.93
N PRO A 303 -8.03 16.18 -19.57
CA PRO A 303 -9.34 16.61 -19.08
C PRO A 303 -9.57 16.14 -17.65
N VAL A 304 -10.37 16.90 -16.90
CA VAL A 304 -10.78 16.49 -15.54
C VAL A 304 -11.57 15.20 -15.63
N LYS A 305 -11.16 14.20 -14.84
CA LYS A 305 -11.87 12.92 -14.71
C LYS A 305 -12.87 13.00 -13.55
N PRO A 306 -13.95 12.22 -13.56
CA PRO A 306 -14.98 12.26 -12.52
C PRO A 306 -14.53 11.59 -11.21
N LEU A 307 -13.40 12.00 -10.67
CA LEU A 307 -12.79 11.41 -9.47
C LEU A 307 -13.03 12.28 -8.25
N ARG A 308 -13.35 11.62 -7.13
CA ARG A 308 -13.28 12.17 -5.77
C ARG A 308 -12.13 11.50 -5.03
N ILE A 309 -11.20 12.29 -4.53
CA ILE A 309 -9.90 11.80 -4.05
C ILE A 309 -9.67 12.27 -2.62
N TRP A 310 -9.43 11.33 -1.72
CA TRP A 310 -8.90 11.60 -0.39
C TRP A 310 -7.44 11.15 -0.31
N MET A 311 -6.56 12.02 0.22
CA MET A 311 -5.12 11.77 0.28
C MET A 311 -4.57 12.17 1.64
N GLU A 312 -3.60 11.40 2.13
CA GLU A 312 -2.83 11.74 3.34
C GLU A 312 -1.33 11.51 3.12
N VAL A 313 -0.51 12.32 3.80
CA VAL A 313 0.93 12.09 3.93
C VAL A 313 1.43 12.59 5.29
N GLY A 314 2.33 11.84 5.91
CA GLY A 314 2.97 12.21 7.17
C GLY A 314 4.20 13.11 6.96
N ASP A 315 4.51 13.98 7.95
CA ASP A 315 5.69 14.88 7.94
C ASP A 315 7.02 14.12 7.97
N LYS A 316 7.01 12.87 8.43
CA LYS A 316 8.18 11.97 8.52
C LYS A 316 8.11 10.84 7.50
N ASP A 317 7.37 11.04 6.41
CA ASP A 317 7.24 10.06 5.34
C ASP A 317 8.58 9.80 4.63
N LEU A 318 8.60 8.86 3.71
CA LEU A 318 9.82 8.40 3.06
C LEU A 318 10.48 9.51 2.22
N LEU A 319 11.76 9.65 2.42
CA LEU A 319 12.65 10.44 1.57
C LEU A 319 13.82 9.54 1.18
N ASN A 320 13.82 9.07 -0.05
CA ASN A 320 14.84 8.16 -0.58
C ASN A 320 15.53 8.75 -1.83
N PRO A 321 16.21 9.91 -1.71
CA PRO A 321 16.72 10.66 -2.87
C PRO A 321 17.71 9.85 -3.72
N ASN A 322 18.34 8.84 -3.12
CA ASN A 322 19.33 8.02 -3.79
C ASN A 322 18.78 6.70 -4.36
N LEU A 323 17.48 6.41 -4.22
CA LEU A 323 16.94 5.11 -4.62
C LEU A 323 17.13 4.87 -6.12
N MET A 324 16.81 5.86 -6.96
CA MET A 324 17.04 5.82 -8.41
C MET A 324 17.96 6.97 -8.87
N ARG A 325 18.44 7.81 -7.93
CA ARG A 325 19.27 9.00 -8.17
C ARG A 325 18.65 10.02 -9.14
N ASP A 326 17.33 10.07 -9.19
CA ASP A 326 16.56 10.92 -10.10
C ASP A 326 15.82 12.07 -9.39
N ASN A 327 15.94 12.16 -8.05
CA ASN A 327 15.25 13.12 -7.19
C ASN A 327 13.71 13.03 -7.22
N MET A 328 13.16 11.90 -7.67
CA MET A 328 11.73 11.66 -7.75
C MET A 328 11.23 10.69 -6.65
N HIS A 329 11.89 10.67 -5.47
CA HIS A 329 11.60 9.75 -4.36
C HIS A 329 11.43 10.46 -3.02
N ASP A 330 10.71 11.58 -3.04
CA ASP A 330 10.25 12.31 -1.87
C ASP A 330 8.72 12.20 -1.80
N TRP A 331 8.22 11.38 -0.86
CA TRP A 331 6.78 11.12 -0.71
C TRP A 331 6.01 12.36 -0.26
N VAL A 332 6.60 13.18 0.63
CA VAL A 332 5.97 14.42 1.09
C VAL A 332 5.80 15.37 -0.10
N LEU A 333 6.88 15.64 -0.83
CA LEU A 333 6.85 16.53 -1.98
C LEU A 333 5.90 16.02 -3.07
N ALA A 334 5.91 14.72 -3.36
CA ALA A 334 5.04 14.14 -4.37
C ALA A 334 3.55 14.32 -4.03
N ASN A 335 3.16 14.07 -2.77
CA ASN A 335 1.77 14.23 -2.33
C ASN A 335 1.34 15.70 -2.25
N GLU A 336 2.23 16.62 -1.84
CA GLU A 336 1.99 18.07 -1.91
C GLU A 336 1.78 18.55 -3.36
N ARG A 337 2.58 18.05 -4.30
CA ARG A 337 2.44 18.35 -5.73
C ARG A 337 1.16 17.77 -6.32
N MET A 338 0.78 16.55 -5.91
CA MET A 338 -0.52 15.97 -6.26
C MET A 338 -1.66 16.87 -5.80
N ALA A 339 -1.68 17.30 -4.54
CA ALA A 339 -2.70 18.20 -4.01
C ALA A 339 -2.76 19.52 -4.79
N LYS A 340 -1.59 20.08 -5.17
CA LYS A 340 -1.50 21.30 -5.96
C LYS A 340 -2.19 21.15 -7.33
N VAL A 341 -1.84 20.13 -8.09
CA VAL A 341 -2.40 19.97 -9.45
C VAL A 341 -3.88 19.59 -9.41
N LEU A 342 -4.34 18.85 -8.39
CA LEU A 342 -5.75 18.56 -8.19
C LEU A 342 -6.55 19.85 -7.91
N ALA A 343 -6.02 20.75 -7.08
CA ALA A 343 -6.62 22.06 -6.85
C ALA A 343 -6.69 22.89 -8.14
N GLU A 344 -5.58 22.99 -8.87
CA GLU A 344 -5.48 23.77 -10.11
C GLU A 344 -6.44 23.27 -11.21
N LYS A 345 -6.70 21.98 -11.22
CA LYS A 345 -7.65 21.35 -12.17
C LYS A 345 -9.10 21.35 -11.69
N GLY A 346 -9.36 21.73 -10.44
CA GLY A 346 -10.72 21.80 -9.87
C GLY A 346 -11.34 20.41 -9.56
N TYR A 347 -10.51 19.44 -9.13
CA TYR A 347 -11.01 18.16 -8.65
C TYR A 347 -11.70 18.30 -7.29
N HIS A 348 -12.64 17.41 -7.00
CA HIS A 348 -13.10 17.18 -5.65
C HIS A 348 -12.04 16.35 -4.90
N TYR A 349 -11.27 17.00 -4.03
CA TYR A 349 -10.23 16.32 -3.26
C TYR A 349 -10.13 16.88 -1.84
N GLN A 350 -9.68 16.04 -0.92
CA GLN A 350 -9.27 16.43 0.42
C GLN A 350 -7.87 15.88 0.67
N PHE A 351 -6.94 16.77 0.96
CA PHE A 351 -5.56 16.43 1.29
C PHE A 351 -5.29 16.71 2.77
N VAL A 352 -4.78 15.72 3.48
CA VAL A 352 -4.44 15.77 4.90
C VAL A 352 -2.94 15.59 5.09
N PHE A 353 -2.28 16.65 5.55
CA PHE A 353 -0.90 16.56 5.99
C PHE A 353 -0.88 16.28 7.49
N ALA A 354 -0.27 15.17 7.91
CA ALA A 354 -0.25 14.73 9.30
C ALA A 354 1.10 15.05 9.98
N LYS A 355 1.09 15.89 11.03
CA LYS A 355 2.28 16.14 11.84
C LYS A 355 2.60 14.93 12.71
N ASN A 356 3.89 14.69 12.97
CA ASN A 356 4.41 13.57 13.77
C ASN A 356 4.03 12.18 13.25
N ALA A 357 3.89 12.03 11.95
CA ALA A 357 3.46 10.82 11.29
C ALA A 357 4.52 10.30 10.31
N GLY A 358 4.76 8.99 10.33
CA GLY A 358 5.64 8.29 9.40
C GLY A 358 4.92 7.76 8.17
N HIS A 359 5.64 6.96 7.39
CA HIS A 359 5.08 6.28 6.22
C HIS A 359 3.96 5.30 6.62
N CYS A 360 2.76 5.47 6.04
CA CYS A 360 1.60 4.62 6.36
C CYS A 360 1.30 4.59 7.86
N ASP A 361 1.29 5.73 8.52
CA ASP A 361 1.14 5.81 9.97
C ASP A 361 -0.20 5.22 10.44
N GLY A 362 -0.10 4.16 11.26
CA GLY A 362 -1.29 3.47 11.77
C GLY A 362 -2.13 4.31 12.72
N GLY A 363 -1.53 5.25 13.45
CA GLY A 363 -2.23 6.19 14.33
C GLY A 363 -3.06 7.17 13.51
N VAL A 364 -2.45 7.74 12.45
CA VAL A 364 -3.17 8.62 11.52
C VAL A 364 -4.33 7.91 10.86
N LYS A 365 -4.12 6.68 10.37
CA LYS A 365 -5.21 5.89 9.80
C LYS A 365 -6.32 5.63 10.80
N GLN A 366 -5.99 5.30 12.06
CA GLN A 366 -6.99 5.08 13.10
C GLN A 366 -7.72 6.36 13.51
N GLN A 367 -7.11 7.52 13.35
CA GLN A 367 -7.76 8.81 13.58
C GLN A 367 -8.69 9.18 12.43
N THR A 368 -8.24 9.04 11.17
CA THR A 368 -8.84 9.72 10.01
C THR A 368 -9.73 8.83 9.14
N LEU A 369 -9.64 7.49 9.23
CA LEU A 369 -10.34 6.59 8.31
C LEU A 369 -11.87 6.77 8.30
N PRO A 370 -12.57 7.02 9.44
CA PRO A 370 -14.01 7.25 9.42
C PRO A 370 -14.40 8.43 8.53
N GLU A 371 -13.81 9.60 8.75
CA GLU A 371 -14.10 10.82 7.98
C GLU A 371 -13.61 10.71 6.53
N ALA A 372 -12.49 10.02 6.29
CA ALA A 372 -12.00 9.74 4.95
C ALA A 372 -12.99 8.88 4.14
N LEU A 373 -13.58 7.86 4.77
CA LEU A 373 -14.63 7.05 4.14
C LEU A 373 -15.87 7.89 3.86
N GLU A 374 -16.34 8.71 4.81
CA GLU A 374 -17.47 9.61 4.57
C GLU A 374 -17.19 10.59 3.42
N TYR A 375 -15.99 11.17 3.39
CA TYR A 375 -15.59 12.08 2.32
C TYR A 375 -15.65 11.40 0.94
N VAL A 376 -15.07 10.22 0.79
CA VAL A 376 -15.06 9.54 -0.52
C VAL A 376 -16.45 9.06 -0.93
N TRP A 377 -17.31 8.70 0.02
CA TRP A 377 -18.68 8.26 -0.26
C TRP A 377 -19.70 9.39 -0.32
N ARG A 378 -19.28 10.64 -0.09
CA ARG A 378 -20.14 11.80 -0.19
C ARG A 378 -20.82 11.88 -1.55
N GLY A 379 -22.13 12.11 -1.55
CA GLY A 379 -22.94 12.26 -2.74
C GLY A 379 -23.37 10.95 -3.42
N TYR A 380 -22.93 9.79 -2.94
CA TYR A 380 -23.45 8.51 -3.43
C TYR A 380 -24.91 8.31 -3.03
N LYS A 381 -25.79 8.09 -3.99
CA LYS A 381 -27.24 7.98 -3.76
C LYS A 381 -27.78 6.55 -3.87
N GLY A 382 -26.95 5.58 -4.25
CA GLY A 382 -27.39 4.22 -4.61
C GLY A 382 -28.02 4.14 -5.98
N GLU A 383 -28.05 2.92 -6.55
CA GLU A 383 -28.75 2.67 -7.80
C GLU A 383 -30.27 2.88 -7.61
N GLY A 384 -30.88 3.75 -8.38
CA GLY A 384 -32.35 3.90 -8.42
C GLY A 384 -32.97 4.87 -7.42
N LYS A 385 -32.20 5.82 -6.87
CA LYS A 385 -32.75 6.93 -6.06
C LYS A 385 -32.49 8.28 -6.69
#